data_690af61fba1fe39c66231ba9da61cb3f
#
_entry.id   690af61fba1fe39c66231ba9da61cb3f
#
_cell.length_a   1.000
_cell.length_b   1.000
_cell.length_c   1.000
_cell.angle_alpha   90.00
_cell.angle_beta   90.00
_cell.angle_gamma   90.00
#
_symmetry.space_group_name_H-M   'P 1'
#
loop_
_entity.id
_entity.type
_entity.pdbx_description
1 polymer ?
#
loop_
_entity_poly.entity_id
_entity_poly.type
_entity_poly.pdbx_seq_one_letter_code
_entity_poly.pdbx_strand_id
1 'polypeptide(L)'
;MKNFIFISPNFPTNYWQFCRELKNDGMNVLGIGDQPYDELKPELKDSLNEYYKVGSLENYDEVYRAVAFFIFKYGRIDWLESNN
;
A
#
# COMPACT_ATOMS: atom_id res chain seq x y z
N MET A 1 -5.62 -14.23 -7.58
CA MET A 1 -4.55 -13.22 -7.59
C MET A 1 -4.21 -12.85 -6.15
N LYS A 2 -2.93 -12.73 -5.85
CA LYS A 2 -2.50 -12.41 -4.50
C LYS A 2 -2.56 -10.91 -4.24
N ASN A 3 -2.87 -10.56 -3.00
CA ASN A 3 -3.02 -9.18 -2.57
C ASN A 3 -2.02 -8.87 -1.47
N PHE A 4 -1.19 -7.85 -1.71
CA PHE A 4 -0.19 -7.38 -0.76
C PHE A 4 -0.55 -5.99 -0.31
N ILE A 5 -0.59 -5.77 1.00
CA ILE A 5 -0.80 -4.43 1.57
C ILE A 5 0.50 -3.98 2.22
N PHE A 6 0.93 -2.77 1.86
CA PHE A 6 2.11 -2.14 2.45
C PHE A 6 1.68 -0.85 3.14
N ILE A 7 2.01 -0.74 4.41
CA ILE A 7 1.74 0.46 5.19
C ILE A 7 3.00 1.31 5.16
N SER A 8 2.87 2.57 4.74
CA SER A 8 3.99 3.49 4.49
C SER A 8 4.92 2.98 3.40
N PRO A 9 4.41 2.69 2.19
CA PRO A 9 5.23 2.07 1.15
C PRO A 9 6.32 2.98 0.58
N ASN A 10 6.28 4.27 0.91
CA ASN A 10 7.31 5.22 0.46
C ASN A 10 8.53 5.25 1.39
N PHE A 11 8.55 4.42 2.40
CA PHE A 11 9.66 4.35 3.34
C PHE A 11 10.02 2.90 3.60
N PRO A 12 11.30 2.50 3.51
CA PRO A 12 12.47 3.28 3.08
C PRO A 12 12.46 3.64 1.60
N THR A 13 13.39 4.51 1.16
CA THR A 13 13.37 5.11 -0.16
C THR A 13 13.40 4.11 -1.32
N ASN A 14 13.93 2.92 -1.10
CA ASN A 14 14.03 1.91 -2.17
C ASN A 14 12.87 0.92 -2.18
N TYR A 15 11.89 1.14 -1.34
CA TYR A 15 10.81 0.17 -1.17
C TYR A 15 9.97 0.01 -2.43
N TRP A 16 9.90 1.04 -3.26
CA TRP A 16 9.14 1.01 -4.50
C TRP A 16 9.64 -0.07 -5.47
N GLN A 17 10.93 -0.41 -5.41
CA GLN A 17 11.47 -1.45 -6.28
C GLN A 17 10.86 -2.81 -5.98
N PHE A 18 10.72 -3.12 -4.70
CA PHE A 18 10.08 -4.36 -4.27
C PHE A 18 8.62 -4.38 -4.68
N CYS A 19 7.92 -3.28 -4.51
CA CYS A 19 6.52 -3.16 -4.92
C CYS A 19 6.37 -3.36 -6.43
N ARG A 20 7.29 -2.79 -7.22
CA ARG A 20 7.25 -2.92 -8.66
C ARG A 20 7.38 -4.39 -9.10
N GLU A 21 8.30 -5.12 -8.47
CA GLU A 21 8.49 -6.52 -8.82
C GLU A 21 7.24 -7.35 -8.52
N LEU A 22 6.60 -7.10 -7.40
CA LEU A 22 5.36 -7.79 -7.06
C LEU A 22 4.27 -7.49 -8.10
N LYS A 23 4.15 -6.23 -8.48
CA LYS A 23 3.16 -5.83 -9.47
C LYS A 23 3.44 -6.49 -10.83
N ASN A 24 4.70 -6.53 -11.23
CA ASN A 24 5.09 -7.15 -12.49
C ASN A 24 4.81 -8.65 -12.49
N ASP A 25 4.78 -9.28 -11.32
CA ASP A 25 4.43 -10.69 -11.19
C ASP A 25 2.92 -10.92 -11.18
N GLY A 26 2.14 -9.88 -11.42
CA GLY A 26 0.68 -10.01 -11.54
C GLY A 26 -0.06 -9.90 -10.22
N MET A 27 0.60 -9.45 -9.17
CA MET A 27 -0.02 -9.32 -7.85
C MET A 27 -0.61 -7.93 -7.68
N ASN A 28 -1.64 -7.82 -6.85
CA ASN A 28 -2.17 -6.51 -6.45
C ASN A 28 -1.32 -5.95 -5.33
N VAL A 29 -0.72 -4.78 -5.57
CA VAL A 29 0.10 -4.09 -4.57
C VAL A 29 -0.67 -2.88 -4.10
N LEU A 30 -1.03 -2.88 -2.82
CA LEU A 30 -1.93 -1.91 -2.22
C LEU A 30 -1.18 -1.16 -1.13
N GLY A 31 -1.19 0.16 -1.21
CA GLY A 31 -0.46 0.99 -0.27
C GLY A 31 -1.38 1.74 0.67
N ILE A 32 -0.94 1.90 1.92
CA ILE A 32 -1.62 2.72 2.92
C ILE A 32 -0.57 3.67 3.49
N GLY A 33 -0.84 4.95 3.46
CA GLY A 33 0.08 5.93 4.00
C GLY A 33 -0.62 7.22 4.36
N ASP A 34 0.12 8.13 4.98
CA ASP A 34 -0.41 9.41 5.43
C ASP A 34 -0.02 10.58 4.52
N GLN A 35 0.75 10.32 3.47
CA GLN A 35 1.09 11.35 2.49
C GLN A 35 0.02 11.43 1.40
N PRO A 36 -0.27 12.63 0.88
CA PRO A 36 -1.13 12.74 -0.29
C PRO A 36 -0.55 11.97 -1.47
N TYR A 37 -1.43 11.38 -2.26
CA TYR A 37 -1.00 10.56 -3.40
C TYR A 37 -0.07 11.35 -4.35
N ASP A 38 -0.40 12.63 -4.57
CA ASP A 38 0.38 13.46 -5.50
C ASP A 38 1.80 13.73 -5.03
N GLU A 39 2.08 13.54 -3.74
CA GLU A 39 3.41 13.75 -3.19
C GLU A 39 4.27 12.49 -3.20
N LEU A 40 3.71 11.36 -3.58
CA LEU A 40 4.48 10.14 -3.70
C LEU A 40 5.40 10.22 -4.91
N LYS A 41 6.55 9.55 -4.82
CA LYS A 41 7.45 9.45 -5.96
C LYS A 41 6.74 8.82 -7.15
N PRO A 42 6.99 9.30 -8.38
CA PRO A 42 6.38 8.69 -9.56
C PRO A 42 6.61 7.18 -9.65
N GLU A 43 7.82 6.73 -9.30
CA GLU A 43 8.16 5.31 -9.33
C GLU A 43 7.28 4.52 -8.36
N LEU A 44 7.00 5.09 -7.20
CA LEU A 44 6.14 4.42 -6.22
C LEU A 44 4.70 4.38 -6.72
N LYS A 45 4.20 5.48 -7.28
CA LYS A 45 2.85 5.50 -7.84
C LYS A 45 2.66 4.40 -8.88
N ASP A 46 3.66 4.24 -9.76
CA ASP A 46 3.61 3.23 -10.81
C ASP A 46 3.70 1.82 -10.27
N SER A 47 4.23 1.67 -9.05
CA SER A 47 4.43 0.37 -8.43
C SER A 47 3.21 -0.11 -7.62
N LEU A 48 2.21 0.75 -7.45
CA LEU A 48 1.03 0.43 -6.67
C LEU A 48 -0.18 0.24 -7.59
N ASN A 49 -1.04 -0.71 -7.25
CA ASN A 49 -2.33 -0.83 -7.91
C ASN A 49 -3.31 0.17 -7.33
N GLU A 50 -3.19 0.45 -6.04
CA GLU A 50 -4.05 1.41 -5.38
C GLU A 50 -3.39 1.94 -4.12
N TYR A 51 -3.75 3.15 -3.73
CA TYR A 51 -3.21 3.79 -2.53
C TYR A 51 -4.35 4.38 -1.72
N TYR A 52 -4.35 4.12 -0.43
CA TYR A 52 -5.36 4.65 0.49
C TYR A 52 -4.67 5.60 1.46
N LYS A 53 -5.06 6.88 1.41
CA LYS A 53 -4.49 7.89 2.31
C LYS A 53 -5.26 7.92 3.61
N VAL A 54 -4.53 7.87 4.73
CA VAL A 54 -5.09 8.06 6.07
C VAL A 54 -4.58 9.38 6.65
N GLY A 55 -5.25 9.90 7.66
CA GLY A 55 -4.83 11.13 8.31
C GLY A 55 -3.56 10.94 9.13
N SER A 56 -3.43 9.79 9.78
CA SER A 56 -2.24 9.44 10.54
C SER A 56 -2.11 7.94 10.62
N LEU A 57 -0.90 7.44 10.44
CA LEU A 57 -0.62 6.01 10.59
C LEU A 57 -0.67 5.56 12.05
N GLU A 58 -0.67 6.51 12.98
CA GLU A 58 -0.86 6.20 14.40
C GLU A 58 -2.33 6.03 14.76
N ASN A 59 -3.24 6.42 13.89
CA ASN A 59 -4.66 6.24 14.09
C ASN A 59 -5.07 4.85 13.61
N TYR A 60 -5.16 3.92 14.55
CA TYR A 60 -5.45 2.53 14.23
C TYR A 60 -6.81 2.34 13.56
N ASP A 61 -7.80 3.16 13.92
CA ASP A 61 -9.12 3.07 13.29
C ASP A 61 -9.06 3.37 11.81
N GLU A 62 -8.30 4.40 11.42
CA GLU A 62 -8.16 4.74 10.01
C GLU A 62 -7.41 3.66 9.24
N VAL A 63 -6.34 3.13 9.82
CA VAL A 63 -5.58 2.05 9.18
C VAL A 63 -6.45 0.81 9.05
N TYR A 64 -7.20 0.48 10.09
CA TYR A 64 -8.11 -0.66 10.05
C TYR A 64 -9.14 -0.51 8.95
N ARG A 65 -9.73 0.69 8.82
CA ARG A 65 -10.71 0.96 7.77
C ARG A 65 -10.10 0.84 6.38
N ALA A 66 -8.85 1.27 6.22
CA ALA A 66 -8.16 1.14 4.95
C ALA A 66 -7.96 -0.32 4.57
N VAL A 67 -7.53 -1.15 5.53
CA VAL A 67 -7.37 -2.58 5.30
C VAL A 67 -8.72 -3.22 4.96
N ALA A 68 -9.76 -2.86 5.71
CA ALA A 68 -11.11 -3.38 5.46
C ALA A 68 -11.61 -2.99 4.06
N PHE A 69 -11.33 -1.77 3.63
CA PHE A 69 -11.67 -1.31 2.29
C PHE A 69 -11.01 -2.19 1.23
N PHE A 70 -9.73 -2.49 1.39
CA PHE A 70 -9.03 -3.33 0.43
C PHE A 70 -9.54 -4.77 0.45
N ILE A 71 -9.87 -5.30 1.62
CA ILE A 71 -10.46 -6.64 1.71
C ILE A 71 -11.79 -6.67 0.96
N PHE A 72 -12.61 -5.64 1.14
CA PHE A 72 -13.90 -5.55 0.47
C PHE A 72 -13.71 -5.49 -1.06
N LYS A 73 -12.73 -4.74 -1.51
CA LYS A 73 -12.54 -4.50 -2.94
C LYS A 73 -11.80 -5.63 -3.66
N TYR A 74 -10.78 -6.19 -3.02
CA TYR A 74 -9.87 -7.15 -3.65
C TYR A 74 -9.99 -8.56 -3.10
N GLY A 75 -10.64 -8.72 -1.96
CA GLY A 75 -10.77 -10.00 -1.32
C GLY A 75 -9.67 -10.25 -0.31
N ARG A 76 -9.35 -11.51 -0.10
CA ARG A 76 -8.40 -11.92 0.92
C ARG A 76 -7.04 -11.24 0.76
N ILE A 77 -6.50 -10.78 1.88
CA ILE A 77 -5.14 -10.21 1.92
C ILE A 77 -4.17 -11.34 2.25
N ASP A 78 -3.20 -11.55 1.37
CA ASP A 78 -2.23 -12.62 1.51
C ASP A 78 -1.02 -12.20 2.32
N TRP A 79 -0.68 -10.90 2.30
CA TRP A 79 0.48 -10.38 3.02
C TRP A 79 0.22 -8.94 3.42
N LEU A 80 0.60 -8.61 4.64
CA LEU A 80 0.54 -7.23 5.13
C LEU A 80 1.87 -6.91 5.78
N GLU A 81 2.49 -5.81 5.36
CA GLU A 81 3.75 -5.38 5.90
C GLU A 81 3.69 -3.92 6.32
N SER A 82 4.29 -3.62 7.47
CA SER A 82 4.34 -2.27 8.00
C SER A 82 5.80 -1.90 8.26
N ASN A 83 6.17 -0.68 7.84
CA ASN A 83 7.52 -0.15 8.01
C ASN A 83 7.61 0.85 9.16
N ASN A 84 6.69 0.83 10.07
CA ASN A 84 6.71 1.72 11.24
C ASN A 84 7.73 1.27 12.28
#